data_50d20def5ea1f130c4aaa99660755950
#
_entry.id   50d20def5ea1f130c4aaa99660755950
#
_cell.length_a   1.000
_cell.length_b   1.000
_cell.length_c   1.000
_cell.angle_alpha   90.00
_cell.angle_beta   90.00
_cell.angle_gamma   90.00
#
_symmetry.space_group_name_H-M   'P 1'
#
loop_
_entity.id
_entity.type
_entity.pdbx_description
1 polymer ?
#
loop_
_entity_poly.entity_id
_entity_poly.type
_entity_poly.pdbx_seq_one_letter_code
_entity_poly.pdbx_strand_id
1 'polypeptide(L)' 'MIGVRVRLTFPEELVREPVIARMTDQFAVVPNIRRADVGEQGGWIVCELDGDAAVVDDALAWLRAEGVRVDLLGDVVES' A
#
# COMPACT_ATOMS: atom_id res chain seq x y z
N MET A 1 -15.44 -7.24 4.66
CA MET A 1 -14.48 -6.14 4.40
C MET A 1 -13.49 -6.06 5.55
N ILE A 2 -12.23 -5.91 5.23
CA ILE A 2 -11.18 -5.79 6.24
C ILE A 2 -10.37 -4.53 6.02
N GLY A 3 -9.61 -4.14 7.05
CA GLY A 3 -8.61 -3.10 6.94
C GLY A 3 -7.27 -3.66 7.42
N VAL A 4 -6.24 -3.44 6.65
CA VAL A 4 -4.89 -3.90 6.98
C VAL A 4 -3.97 -2.69 7.04
N ARG A 5 -3.28 -2.54 8.15
CA ARG A 5 -2.31 -1.44 8.30
C ARG A 5 -0.96 -1.91 7.80
N VAL A 6 -0.38 -1.14 6.90
CA VAL A 6 0.88 -1.51 6.25
C VAL A 6 1.81 -0.31 6.21
N ARG A 7 3.10 -0.61 6.17
CA ARG A 7 4.12 0.36 5.82
C ARG A 7 4.66 -0.02 4.45
N LEU A 8 4.55 0.90 3.51
CA LEU A 8 5.05 0.71 2.15
C LEU A 8 6.32 1.52 2.00
N THR A 9 7.41 0.86 1.64
CA THR A 9 8.69 1.52 1.44
C THR A 9 9.02 1.49 -0.04
N PHE A 10 9.24 2.67 -0.60
CA PHE A 10 9.50 2.85 -2.03
C PHE A 10 10.97 3.12 -2.27
N PRO A 11 11.64 2.32 -3.10
CA PRO A 11 13.01 2.63 -3.50
C PRO A 11 13.02 3.85 -4.42
N GLU A 12 14.21 4.39 -4.65
CA GLU A 12 14.38 5.59 -5.46
C GLU A 12 13.73 5.46 -6.84
N GLU A 13 13.83 4.28 -7.46
CA GLU A 13 13.30 4.05 -8.80
C GLU A 13 11.78 4.20 -8.87
N LEU A 14 11.08 3.99 -7.77
CA LEU A 14 9.63 4.02 -7.73
C LEU A 14 9.04 5.31 -7.17
N VAL A 15 9.87 6.20 -6.64
CA VAL A 15 9.37 7.43 -6.01
C VAL A 15 8.57 8.30 -6.98
N ARG A 16 8.96 8.31 -8.24
CA ARG A 16 8.31 9.12 -9.26
C ARG A 16 7.18 8.40 -9.99
N GLU A 17 6.98 7.11 -9.68
CA GLU A 17 5.93 6.33 -10.32
C GLU A 17 4.64 6.45 -9.52
N PRO A 18 3.49 6.62 -10.18
CA PRO A 18 2.21 6.74 -9.46
C PRO A 18 1.70 5.37 -9.01
N VAL A 19 2.46 4.70 -8.14
CA VAL A 19 2.19 3.32 -7.75
C VAL A 19 0.85 3.19 -7.02
N ILE A 20 0.56 4.10 -6.08
CA ILE A 20 -0.69 4.05 -5.33
C ILE A 20 -1.89 4.24 -6.26
N ALA A 21 -1.79 5.18 -7.21
CA ALA A 21 -2.87 5.41 -8.17
C ALA A 21 -3.09 4.18 -9.05
N ARG A 22 -2.01 3.53 -9.50
CA ARG A 22 -2.11 2.30 -10.29
C ARG A 22 -2.76 1.18 -9.50
N MET A 23 -2.43 1.08 -8.22
CA MET A 23 -3.04 0.07 -7.35
C MET A 23 -4.55 0.28 -7.26
N THR A 24 -4.99 1.51 -7.04
CA THR A 24 -6.42 1.78 -6.92
C THR A 24 -7.16 1.64 -8.24
N ASP A 25 -6.46 1.79 -9.37
CA ASP A 25 -7.06 1.52 -10.67
C ASP A 25 -7.31 0.04 -10.92
N GLN A 26 -6.43 -0.81 -10.38
CA GLN A 26 -6.49 -2.24 -10.65
C GLN A 26 -7.26 -3.03 -9.60
N PHE A 27 -7.29 -2.54 -8.37
CA PHE A 27 -7.87 -3.27 -7.25
C PHE A 27 -8.87 -2.40 -6.52
N ALA A 28 -9.96 -3.01 -6.08
CA ALA A 28 -11.00 -2.30 -5.34
C ALA A 28 -10.59 -2.18 -3.87
N VAL A 29 -9.54 -1.40 -3.62
CA VAL A 29 -9.05 -1.11 -2.27
C VAL A 29 -9.03 0.40 -2.06
N VAL A 30 -9.24 0.81 -0.82
CA VAL A 30 -9.20 2.22 -0.46
C VAL A 30 -8.01 2.44 0.46
N PRO A 31 -6.98 3.16 0.00
CA PRO A 31 -5.84 3.49 0.85
C PRO A 31 -6.17 4.72 1.70
N ASN A 32 -5.98 4.58 2.99
CA ASN A 32 -6.13 5.69 3.92
C ASN A 32 -4.75 5.99 4.49
N ILE A 33 -4.11 7.02 3.96
CA ILE A 33 -2.74 7.36 4.33
C ILE A 33 -2.75 8.04 5.69
N ARG A 34 -1.98 7.50 6.63
CA ARG A 34 -1.85 8.02 7.98
C ARG A 34 -0.61 8.89 8.14
N ARG A 35 0.49 8.43 7.56
CA ARG A 35 1.78 9.13 7.64
C ARG A 35 2.55 8.86 6.36
N ALA A 36 3.38 9.80 5.97
CA ALA A 36 4.22 9.61 4.80
C ALA A 36 5.46 10.49 4.91
N ASP A 37 6.55 10.00 4.37
CA ASP A 37 7.78 10.76 4.26
C ASP A 37 8.42 10.32 2.95
N VAL A 38 8.21 11.11 1.90
CA VAL A 38 8.65 10.76 0.55
C VAL A 38 9.56 11.86 0.04
N GLY A 39 10.74 11.46 -0.42
CA GLY A 39 11.72 12.38 -0.98
C GLY A 39 12.23 11.85 -2.31
N GLU A 40 13.25 12.51 -2.87
CA GLU A 40 13.78 12.15 -4.18
C GLU A 40 14.51 10.81 -4.19
N GLN A 41 15.04 10.39 -3.04
CA GLN A 41 15.85 9.18 -2.95
C GLN A 41 15.09 7.98 -2.41
N GLY A 42 13.78 8.12 -2.22
CA GLY A 42 12.96 7.06 -1.68
C GLY A 42 11.99 7.61 -0.65
N GLY A 43 11.22 6.73 -0.05
CA GLY A 43 10.28 7.15 0.97
C GLY A 43 9.46 6.01 1.49
N TRP A 44 8.60 6.33 2.44
CA TRP A 44 7.70 5.35 3.01
C TRP A 44 6.34 5.98 3.28
N ILE A 45 5.33 5.14 3.27
CA ILE A 45 3.94 5.54 3.56
C ILE A 45 3.38 4.52 4.53
N VAL A 46 2.78 4.99 5.61
CA VAL A 46 1.98 4.15 6.50
C VAL A 46 0.52 4.42 6.18
N CYS A 47 -0.17 3.37 5.76
CA CYS A 47 -1.56 3.50 5.38
C CYS A 47 -2.35 2.27 5.82
N GLU A 48 -3.67 2.42 5.75
CA GLU A 48 -4.60 1.34 5.99
C GLU A 48 -5.28 1.04 4.66
N LEU A 49 -5.24 -0.22 4.23
CA LEU A 49 -5.91 -0.65 3.01
C LEU A 49 -7.20 -1.33 3.37
N ASP A 50 -8.31 -0.78 2.90
CA ASP A 50 -9.65 -1.33 3.17
C ASP A 50 -10.21 -1.98 1.90
N GLY A 51 -10.80 -3.15 2.06
CA GLY A 51 -11.43 -3.86 0.96
C GLY A 51 -11.73 -5.30 1.33
N ASP A 52 -12.16 -6.09 0.35
CA ASP A 52 -12.32 -7.52 0.54
C ASP A 52 -10.97 -8.16 0.82
N ALA A 53 -10.93 -9.13 1.72
CA ALA A 53 -9.68 -9.76 2.12
C ALA A 53 -8.86 -10.28 0.94
N ALA A 54 -9.50 -10.96 0.00
CA ALA A 54 -8.81 -11.51 -1.17
C ALA A 54 -8.25 -10.39 -2.05
N VAL A 55 -8.99 -9.30 -2.21
CA VAL A 55 -8.57 -8.17 -3.04
C VAL A 55 -7.41 -7.43 -2.38
N VAL A 56 -7.46 -7.25 -1.06
CA VAL A 56 -6.36 -6.63 -0.33
C VAL A 56 -5.10 -7.47 -0.46
N ASP A 57 -5.21 -8.80 -0.33
CA ASP A 57 -4.06 -9.69 -0.51
C ASP A 57 -3.47 -9.57 -1.90
N ASP A 58 -4.31 -9.52 -2.93
CA ASP A 58 -3.86 -9.37 -4.31
C ASP A 58 -3.15 -8.03 -4.53
N ALA A 59 -3.68 -6.96 -3.94
CA ALA A 59 -3.06 -5.65 -4.05
C ALA A 59 -1.68 -5.62 -3.38
N LEU A 60 -1.57 -6.27 -2.21
CA LEU A 60 -0.27 -6.35 -1.52
C LEU A 60 0.74 -7.16 -2.33
N ALA A 61 0.30 -8.26 -2.92
CA ALA A 61 1.17 -9.06 -3.78
C ALA A 61 1.62 -8.27 -5.00
N TRP A 62 0.72 -7.49 -5.58
CA TRP A 62 1.03 -6.64 -6.71
C TRP A 62 2.08 -5.57 -6.34
N LEU A 63 1.92 -4.94 -5.17
CA LEU A 63 2.88 -3.95 -4.70
C LEU A 63 4.28 -4.55 -4.57
N ARG A 64 4.36 -5.77 -4.00
CA ARG A 64 5.65 -6.46 -3.88
C ARG A 64 6.25 -6.77 -5.24
N ALA A 65 5.42 -7.18 -6.19
CA ALA A 65 5.88 -7.47 -7.54
C ALA A 65 6.39 -6.23 -8.26
N GLU A 66 5.85 -5.05 -7.92
CA GLU A 66 6.30 -3.79 -8.48
C GLU A 66 7.59 -3.28 -7.84
N GLY A 67 8.03 -3.91 -6.76
CA GLY A 67 9.26 -3.53 -6.09
C GLY A 67 9.07 -2.72 -4.82
N VAL A 68 7.84 -2.61 -4.33
CA VAL A 68 7.56 -1.94 -3.07
C VAL A 68 7.77 -2.93 -1.93
N ARG A 69 8.48 -2.50 -0.90
CA ARG A 69 8.58 -3.30 0.31
C ARG A 69 7.31 -3.10 1.13
N VAL A 70 6.68 -4.21 1.49
CA VAL A 70 5.44 -4.19 2.26
C VAL A 70 5.69 -4.82 3.63
N ASP A 71 5.50 -4.01 4.67
CA ASP A 71 5.59 -4.49 6.04
C ASP A 71 4.19 -4.40 6.66
N LEU A 72 3.70 -5.53 7.16
CA LEU A 72 2.40 -5.58 7.80
C LEU A 72 2.53 -5.08 9.23
N LEU A 73 1.73 -4.09 9.59
CA LEU A 73 1.76 -3.49 10.92
C LEU A 73 0.63 -3.98 11.82
N GLY A 74 -0.33 -4.69 11.26
CA GLY A 74 -1.43 -5.25 12.00
C GLY A 74 -2.73 -5.14 11.24
N ASP A 75 -3.69 -5.97 11.62
CA ASP A 75 -5.02 -5.95 11.03
C ASP A 75 -5.91 -5.01 11.80
N VAL A 76 -6.72 -4.26 11.07
CA VAL A 76 -7.78 -3.47 11.67
C VAL A 76 -9.07 -4.17 11.32
N VAL A 77 -9.72 -4.77 12.32
CA VAL A 77 -10.92 -5.55 12.10
C VAL A 77 -12.10 -4.61 11.88
N GLU A 78 -12.85 -4.88 10.83
CA GLU A 78 -14.06 -4.13 10.51
C GLU A 78 -15.27 -4.99 10.66
N SER A 79 -16.28 -4.42 11.18
CA SER A 79 -17.56 -5.11 11.28
C SER A 79 -18.38 -4.96 10.00
#